data_233aacabdbccd47ae3eab85e8f88c18b
#
_entry.id   233aacabdbccd47ae3eab85e8f88c18b
#
_cell.length_a   1.000
_cell.length_b   1.000
_cell.length_c   1.000
_cell.angle_alpha   90.00
_cell.angle_beta   90.00
_cell.angle_gamma   90.00
#
_symmetry.space_group_name_H-M   'P 1'
#
loop_
_entity.id
_entity.type
_entity.pdbx_description
1 polymer ?
#
loop_
_entity_poly.entity_id
_entity_poly.type
_entity_poly.pdbx_seq_one_letter_code
_entity_poly.pdbx_strand_id
1 'polypeptide(L)'
;PSDPAKIRGMKTAAEALKAIAAKQAPFVSRGDKSGTHVAEMVLWEGAGIKPSGTWYIIYEKGSAGNAATLKYADEKQVYTFIDRATYLSLKKEIKLDILVEKDKAMLNYITLIPVNPKKFPRANYKDTMTFVKWLTHPNKGQKIISTFGKDKYGSPLFFPNSKEWKKKKGIKD
;
A
#
# COMPACT_ATOMS: atom_id res chain seq x y z
N PRO A 1 -8.76 -3.11 19.72
CA PRO A 1 -7.64 -2.16 19.68
C PRO A 1 -8.10 -0.76 20.08
N SER A 2 -7.28 -0.06 20.85
CA SER A 2 -7.52 1.33 21.20
C SER A 2 -7.31 2.23 19.99
N ASP A 3 -8.04 3.36 19.93
CA ASP A 3 -7.84 4.41 18.92
C ASP A 3 -7.62 5.75 19.65
N PRO A 4 -6.45 5.94 20.29
CA PRO A 4 -6.20 7.09 21.15
C PRO A 4 -6.25 8.42 20.41
N ALA A 5 -5.95 8.46 19.13
CA ALA A 5 -6.05 9.65 18.29
C ALA A 5 -7.46 9.85 17.68
N LYS A 6 -8.37 8.88 17.87
CA LYS A 6 -9.76 8.90 17.36
C LYS A 6 -9.85 9.12 15.86
N ILE A 7 -9.03 8.38 15.10
CA ILE A 7 -8.94 8.51 13.64
C ILE A 7 -9.93 7.63 12.88
N ARG A 8 -10.61 6.73 13.56
CA ARG A 8 -11.57 5.81 12.91
C ARG A 8 -12.64 6.58 12.16
N GLY A 9 -12.74 6.30 10.86
CA GLY A 9 -13.73 6.90 9.97
C GLY A 9 -13.35 8.28 9.42
N MET A 10 -12.14 8.78 9.70
CA MET A 10 -11.62 9.95 9.00
C MET A 10 -11.50 9.67 7.51
N LYS A 11 -11.76 10.70 6.69
CA LYS A 11 -11.85 10.53 5.22
C LYS A 11 -10.50 10.57 4.54
N THR A 12 -9.51 11.25 5.15
CA THR A 12 -8.19 11.43 4.56
C THR A 12 -7.07 10.96 5.48
N ALA A 13 -6.00 10.46 4.87
CA ALA A 13 -4.78 10.12 5.59
C ALA A 13 -4.17 11.36 6.27
N ALA A 14 -4.23 12.52 5.63
CA ALA A 14 -3.69 13.75 6.18
C ALA A 14 -4.38 14.16 7.50
N GLU A 15 -5.72 14.06 7.60
CA GLU A 15 -6.46 14.32 8.84
C GLU A 15 -6.05 13.34 9.94
N ALA A 16 -5.98 12.06 9.61
CA ALA A 16 -5.60 11.01 10.55
C ALA A 16 -4.17 11.19 11.07
N LEU A 17 -3.21 11.46 10.18
CA LEU A 17 -1.83 11.69 10.56
C LEU A 17 -1.65 12.94 11.41
N LYS A 18 -2.40 14.02 11.13
CA LYS A 18 -2.45 15.21 11.99
C LYS A 18 -2.94 14.89 13.39
N ALA A 19 -4.00 14.10 13.50
CA ALA A 19 -4.55 13.69 14.79
C ALA A 19 -3.57 12.80 15.58
N ILE A 20 -2.90 11.86 14.92
CA ILE A 20 -1.86 11.01 15.52
C ILE A 20 -0.71 11.88 16.07
N ALA A 21 -0.19 12.80 15.26
CA ALA A 21 0.91 13.66 15.65
C ALA A 21 0.51 14.62 16.79
N ALA A 22 -0.68 15.25 16.73
CA ALA A 22 -1.17 16.14 17.77
C ALA A 22 -1.33 15.45 19.15
N LYS A 23 -1.64 14.16 19.13
CA LYS A 23 -1.75 13.33 20.35
C LYS A 23 -0.45 12.64 20.71
N GLN A 24 0.60 12.75 19.87
CA GLN A 24 1.82 11.96 19.98
C GLN A 24 1.51 10.46 20.19
N ALA A 25 0.45 9.98 19.50
CA ALA A 25 0.02 8.61 19.64
C ALA A 25 1.00 7.66 18.94
N PRO A 26 1.39 6.54 19.59
CA PRO A 26 2.45 5.68 19.06
C PRO A 26 2.15 5.20 17.63
N PHE A 27 3.12 5.41 16.75
CA PHE A 27 3.06 5.04 15.34
C PHE A 27 4.36 4.31 14.95
N VAL A 28 4.23 3.15 14.31
CA VAL A 28 5.35 2.35 13.79
C VAL A 28 5.51 2.56 12.31
N SER A 29 6.70 3.04 11.92
CA SER A 29 7.17 3.11 10.54
C SER A 29 8.09 1.95 10.19
N ARG A 30 8.08 1.51 8.93
CA ARG A 30 9.07 0.55 8.43
C ARG A 30 10.50 1.09 8.47
N GLY A 31 10.70 2.37 8.19
CA GLY A 31 12.01 3.04 8.25
C GLY A 31 13.08 2.55 7.28
N ASP A 32 12.75 1.66 6.32
CA ASP A 32 13.70 0.88 5.50
C ASP A 32 13.86 1.39 4.05
N LYS A 33 13.31 2.57 3.74
CA LYS A 33 13.28 3.17 2.39
C LYS A 33 12.57 2.33 1.32
N SER A 34 11.78 1.33 1.70
CA SER A 34 10.92 0.58 0.79
C SER A 34 9.80 1.44 0.22
N GLY A 35 9.09 0.92 -0.80
CA GLY A 35 7.93 1.61 -1.38
C GLY A 35 6.87 1.99 -0.34
N THR A 36 6.61 1.13 0.65
CA THR A 36 5.67 1.43 1.76
C THR A 36 6.17 2.58 2.61
N HIS A 37 7.45 2.58 2.99
CA HIS A 37 8.04 3.66 3.78
C HIS A 37 8.07 4.98 2.99
N VAL A 38 8.42 4.95 1.71
CA VAL A 38 8.38 6.15 0.85
C VAL A 38 6.96 6.71 0.76
N ALA A 39 5.96 5.85 0.53
CA ALA A 39 4.56 6.27 0.49
C ALA A 39 4.09 6.86 1.84
N GLU A 40 4.48 6.27 2.96
CA GLU A 40 4.23 6.81 4.30
C GLU A 40 4.79 8.23 4.45
N MET A 41 6.07 8.43 4.06
CA MET A 41 6.71 9.75 4.15
C MET A 41 6.02 10.81 3.29
N VAL A 42 5.55 10.43 2.08
CA VAL A 42 4.74 11.33 1.22
C VAL A 42 3.42 11.73 1.90
N LEU A 43 2.79 10.80 2.61
CA LEU A 43 1.56 11.10 3.36
C LEU A 43 1.82 12.05 4.54
N TRP A 44 2.92 11.86 5.28
CA TRP A 44 3.34 12.76 6.35
C TRP A 44 3.65 14.17 5.82
N GLU A 45 4.37 14.25 4.70
CA GLU A 45 4.66 15.52 4.02
C GLU A 45 3.36 16.21 3.56
N GLY A 46 2.44 15.45 2.94
CA GLY A 46 1.12 15.94 2.54
C GLY A 46 0.25 16.42 3.71
N ALA A 47 0.48 15.90 4.91
CA ALA A 47 -0.12 16.40 6.14
C ALA A 47 0.59 17.64 6.71
N GLY A 48 1.72 18.08 6.13
CA GLY A 48 2.55 19.18 6.63
C GLY A 48 3.34 18.83 7.89
N ILE A 49 3.64 17.54 8.11
CA ILE A 49 4.27 17.04 9.33
C ILE A 49 5.57 16.30 8.99
N LYS A 50 6.61 16.59 9.75
CA LYS A 50 7.83 15.78 9.80
C LYS A 50 7.81 14.96 11.09
N PRO A 51 7.44 13.69 11.05
CA PRO A 51 7.27 12.90 12.25
C PRO A 51 8.63 12.71 12.96
N SER A 52 8.62 12.84 14.28
CA SER A 52 9.83 12.71 15.11
C SER A 52 9.46 12.51 16.58
N GLY A 53 10.42 12.13 17.41
CA GLY A 53 10.20 11.91 18.83
C GLY A 53 9.84 10.46 19.17
N THR A 54 9.56 10.22 20.45
CA THR A 54 9.37 8.86 21.00
C THR A 54 8.09 8.17 20.52
N TRP A 55 7.11 8.92 20.05
CA TRP A 55 5.86 8.38 19.52
C TRP A 55 5.99 7.83 18.09
N TYR A 56 7.01 8.28 17.32
CA TYR A 56 7.28 7.83 15.97
C TYR A 56 8.40 6.79 15.99
N ILE A 57 8.02 5.54 15.98
CA ILE A 57 8.90 4.38 16.20
C ILE A 57 9.39 3.85 14.86
N ILE A 58 10.68 3.93 14.61
CA ILE A 58 11.32 3.26 13.48
C ILE A 58 11.52 1.78 13.84
N TYR A 59 10.88 0.87 13.09
CA TYR A 59 11.01 -0.56 13.34
C TYR A 59 12.38 -1.07 12.88
N GLU A 60 13.22 -1.51 13.80
CA GLU A 60 14.58 -1.97 13.52
C GLU A 60 14.64 -3.11 12.48
N LYS A 61 13.63 -3.99 12.47
CA LYS A 61 13.50 -5.09 11.51
C LYS A 61 12.56 -4.75 10.35
N GLY A 62 12.37 -3.48 10.00
CA GLY A 62 11.48 -3.06 8.93
C GLY A 62 11.83 -3.64 7.56
N SER A 63 13.13 -3.92 7.31
CA SER A 63 13.60 -4.61 6.11
C SER A 63 13.07 -6.04 5.95
N ALA A 64 12.55 -6.66 7.02
CA ALA A 64 11.86 -7.95 6.95
C ALA A 64 10.47 -7.84 6.29
N GLY A 65 10.01 -6.64 5.98
CA GLY A 65 8.85 -6.38 5.11
C GLY A 65 7.56 -6.02 5.85
N ASN A 66 6.50 -5.82 5.06
CA ASN A 66 5.20 -5.34 5.53
C ASN A 66 4.56 -6.27 6.57
N ALA A 67 4.66 -7.58 6.38
CA ALA A 67 4.07 -8.56 7.31
C ALA A 67 4.72 -8.49 8.70
N ALA A 68 6.05 -8.38 8.77
CA ALA A 68 6.78 -8.26 10.03
C ALA A 68 6.43 -6.94 10.75
N THR A 69 6.37 -5.83 10.02
CA THR A 69 5.99 -4.53 10.57
C THR A 69 4.57 -4.53 11.10
N LEU A 70 3.62 -5.13 10.36
CA LEU A 70 2.23 -5.22 10.82
C LEU A 70 2.09 -6.09 12.08
N LYS A 71 2.78 -7.22 12.16
CA LYS A 71 2.78 -8.07 13.36
C LYS A 71 3.39 -7.35 14.57
N TYR A 72 4.47 -6.60 14.37
CA TYR A 72 5.05 -5.78 15.43
C TYR A 72 4.11 -4.68 15.89
N ALA A 73 3.46 -3.96 14.97
CA ALA A 73 2.46 -2.96 15.32
C ALA A 73 1.26 -3.58 16.07
N ASP A 74 0.84 -4.80 15.71
CA ASP A 74 -0.21 -5.54 16.40
C ASP A 74 0.20 -5.94 17.81
N GLU A 75 1.42 -6.44 17.99
CA GLU A 75 1.97 -6.78 19.33
C GLU A 75 1.96 -5.54 20.24
N LYS A 76 2.37 -4.39 19.72
CA LYS A 76 2.43 -3.14 20.49
C LYS A 76 1.11 -2.38 20.54
N GLN A 77 0.08 -2.79 19.80
CA GLN A 77 -1.23 -2.14 19.68
C GLN A 77 -1.12 -0.66 19.31
N VAL A 78 -0.32 -0.35 18.28
CA VAL A 78 0.00 1.00 17.81
C VAL A 78 -0.40 1.20 16.35
N TYR A 79 -0.43 2.46 15.91
CA TYR A 79 -0.71 2.80 14.51
C TYR A 79 0.43 2.36 13.58
N THR A 80 0.09 2.05 12.35
CA THR A 80 1.05 1.83 11.27
C THR A 80 0.39 2.08 9.92
N PHE A 81 1.20 2.33 8.90
CA PHE A 81 0.78 2.41 7.51
C PHE A 81 1.21 1.14 6.77
N ILE A 82 0.25 0.45 6.16
CA ILE A 82 0.52 -0.82 5.48
C ILE A 82 -0.38 -0.99 4.25
N ASP A 83 0.06 -1.80 3.30
CA ASP A 83 -0.76 -2.15 2.14
C ASP A 83 -1.92 -3.10 2.51
N ARG A 84 -3.04 -2.93 1.78
CA ARG A 84 -4.26 -3.70 2.03
C ARG A 84 -4.07 -5.21 1.84
N ALA A 85 -3.23 -5.64 0.89
CA ALA A 85 -3.02 -7.06 0.63
C ALA A 85 -2.33 -7.75 1.80
N THR A 86 -1.31 -7.11 2.39
CA THR A 86 -0.66 -7.59 3.62
C THR A 86 -1.65 -7.68 4.78
N TYR A 87 -2.45 -6.62 5.01
CA TYR A 87 -3.47 -6.65 6.06
C TYR A 87 -4.45 -7.82 5.88
N LEU A 88 -5.03 -7.98 4.70
CA LEU A 88 -6.00 -9.05 4.43
C LEU A 88 -5.39 -10.43 4.60
N SER A 89 -4.12 -10.61 4.23
CA SER A 89 -3.43 -11.89 4.39
C SER A 89 -3.23 -12.30 5.86
N LEU A 90 -3.10 -11.32 6.75
CA LEU A 90 -2.86 -11.51 8.18
C LEU A 90 -4.09 -11.26 9.06
N LYS A 91 -5.22 -10.85 8.49
CA LYS A 91 -6.41 -10.42 9.25
C LYS A 91 -6.87 -11.41 10.32
N LYS A 92 -6.68 -12.71 10.11
CA LYS A 92 -7.06 -13.75 11.08
C LYS A 92 -6.03 -13.93 12.21
N GLU A 93 -4.83 -13.39 12.04
CA GLU A 93 -3.71 -13.54 12.97
C GLU A 93 -3.49 -12.31 13.85
N ILE A 94 -4.12 -11.18 13.50
CA ILE A 94 -3.91 -9.88 14.14
C ILE A 94 -5.21 -9.32 14.71
N LYS A 95 -5.07 -8.43 15.70
CA LYS A 95 -6.17 -7.72 16.36
C LYS A 95 -6.38 -6.32 15.82
N LEU A 96 -5.38 -5.75 15.15
CA LEU A 96 -5.49 -4.43 14.53
C LEU A 96 -6.58 -4.40 13.45
N ASP A 97 -7.19 -3.23 13.31
CA ASP A 97 -8.27 -2.98 12.36
C ASP A 97 -7.90 -1.82 11.43
N ILE A 98 -8.56 -1.76 10.26
CA ILE A 98 -8.41 -0.64 9.35
C ILE A 98 -9.21 0.54 9.92
N LEU A 99 -8.55 1.65 10.17
CA LEU A 99 -9.17 2.87 10.70
C LEU A 99 -9.44 3.90 9.60
N VAL A 100 -8.53 4.02 8.64
CA VAL A 100 -8.62 4.94 7.50
C VAL A 100 -8.24 4.19 6.21
N GLU A 101 -9.07 4.27 5.19
CA GLU A 101 -8.84 3.69 3.86
C GLU A 101 -9.55 4.51 2.77
N LYS A 102 -9.29 4.18 1.50
CA LYS A 102 -9.96 4.77 0.32
C LYS A 102 -9.62 6.23 0.03
N ASP A 103 -8.63 6.81 0.69
CA ASP A 103 -8.07 8.10 0.29
C ASP A 103 -7.27 7.94 -1.01
N LYS A 104 -7.46 8.86 -1.95
CA LYS A 104 -6.70 8.89 -3.22
C LYS A 104 -5.19 9.03 -2.99
N ALA A 105 -4.78 9.73 -1.94
CA ALA A 105 -3.37 9.87 -1.56
C ALA A 105 -2.72 8.54 -1.13
N MET A 106 -3.52 7.54 -0.73
CA MET A 106 -3.05 6.21 -0.33
C MET A 106 -2.98 5.21 -1.50
N LEU A 107 -3.28 5.63 -2.73
CA LEU A 107 -3.25 4.72 -3.88
C LEU A 107 -1.81 4.29 -4.19
N ASN A 108 -1.59 2.98 -4.18
CA ASN A 108 -0.32 2.37 -4.53
C ASN A 108 -0.38 1.78 -5.95
N TYR A 109 0.18 2.50 -6.91
CA TYR A 109 0.22 2.05 -8.31
C TYR A 109 1.38 1.10 -8.54
N ILE A 110 1.08 -0.10 -9.05
CA ILE A 110 2.09 -1.03 -9.53
C ILE A 110 2.35 -0.75 -11.01
N THR A 111 3.57 -0.38 -11.34
CA THR A 111 3.97 0.04 -12.68
C THR A 111 4.87 -1.00 -13.34
N LEU A 112 4.62 -1.28 -14.62
CA LEU A 112 5.49 -2.10 -15.45
C LEU A 112 6.49 -1.19 -16.19
N ILE A 113 7.78 -1.41 -16.00
CA ILE A 113 8.85 -0.60 -16.57
C ILE A 113 9.77 -1.52 -17.41
N PRO A 114 9.51 -1.68 -18.72
CA PRO A 114 10.40 -2.41 -19.60
C PRO A 114 11.78 -1.75 -19.69
N VAL A 115 12.82 -2.56 -19.65
CA VAL A 115 14.19 -2.08 -19.82
C VAL A 115 14.37 -1.54 -21.24
N ASN A 116 15.03 -0.36 -21.36
CA ASN A 116 15.25 0.28 -22.66
C ASN A 116 16.25 -0.55 -23.53
N PRO A 117 15.82 -1.15 -24.64
CA PRO A 117 16.67 -2.03 -25.46
C PRO A 117 17.80 -1.27 -26.17
N LYS A 118 17.67 0.05 -26.37
CA LYS A 118 18.76 0.87 -26.93
C LYS A 118 19.93 1.03 -25.98
N LYS A 119 19.65 1.07 -24.64
CA LYS A 119 20.70 1.13 -23.62
C LYS A 119 21.21 -0.24 -23.21
N PHE A 120 20.35 -1.24 -23.27
CA PHE A 120 20.63 -2.62 -22.83
C PHE A 120 20.24 -3.62 -23.91
N PRO A 121 21.05 -3.76 -24.99
CA PRO A 121 20.70 -4.61 -26.16
C PRO A 121 20.53 -6.10 -25.83
N ARG A 122 21.11 -6.57 -24.71
CA ARG A 122 20.97 -7.96 -24.23
C ARG A 122 19.65 -8.22 -23.50
N ALA A 123 18.87 -7.16 -23.17
CA ALA A 123 17.58 -7.36 -22.51
C ALA A 123 16.58 -8.00 -23.49
N ASN A 124 15.87 -9.00 -23.02
CA ASN A 124 14.82 -9.66 -23.80
C ASN A 124 13.57 -8.78 -23.90
N TYR A 125 13.65 -7.72 -24.69
CA TYR A 125 12.58 -6.73 -24.81
C TYR A 125 11.32 -7.33 -25.48
N LYS A 126 11.48 -8.24 -26.44
CA LYS A 126 10.35 -8.86 -27.15
C LYS A 126 9.44 -9.62 -26.20
N ASP A 127 10.00 -10.50 -25.38
CA ASP A 127 9.20 -11.30 -24.44
C ASP A 127 8.68 -10.44 -23.27
N THR A 128 9.48 -9.46 -22.82
CA THR A 128 9.02 -8.46 -21.85
C THR A 128 7.75 -7.74 -22.35
N MET A 129 7.74 -7.28 -23.60
CA MET A 129 6.56 -6.60 -24.17
C MET A 129 5.39 -7.55 -24.40
N THR A 130 5.65 -8.82 -24.68
CA THR A 130 4.61 -9.87 -24.75
C THR A 130 3.94 -10.04 -23.38
N PHE A 131 4.74 -10.12 -22.31
CA PHE A 131 4.23 -10.18 -20.94
C PHE A 131 3.45 -8.91 -20.56
N VAL A 132 3.98 -7.73 -20.85
CA VAL A 132 3.29 -6.45 -20.58
C VAL A 132 1.93 -6.43 -21.26
N LYS A 133 1.86 -6.75 -22.57
CA LYS A 133 0.60 -6.81 -23.32
C LYS A 133 -0.38 -7.83 -22.73
N TRP A 134 0.12 -8.98 -22.29
CA TRP A 134 -0.72 -10.00 -21.64
C TRP A 134 -1.26 -9.48 -20.29
N LEU A 135 -0.41 -8.89 -19.46
CA LEU A 135 -0.81 -8.43 -18.12
C LEU A 135 -1.77 -7.24 -18.17
N THR A 136 -1.60 -6.32 -19.15
CA THR A 136 -2.51 -5.16 -19.31
C THR A 136 -3.81 -5.50 -20.04
N HIS A 137 -3.89 -6.68 -20.69
CA HIS A 137 -5.05 -7.07 -21.47
C HIS A 137 -6.29 -7.33 -20.59
N PRO A 138 -7.46 -6.73 -20.90
CA PRO A 138 -8.63 -6.76 -20.03
C PRO A 138 -9.23 -8.17 -19.80
N ASN A 139 -9.07 -9.09 -20.78
CA ASN A 139 -9.58 -10.45 -20.66
C ASN A 139 -8.52 -11.46 -20.20
N LYS A 140 -7.29 -11.03 -19.92
CA LYS A 140 -6.17 -11.87 -19.49
C LYS A 140 -5.68 -11.43 -18.10
N GLY A 141 -4.52 -10.82 -18.01
CA GLY A 141 -3.94 -10.43 -16.72
C GLY A 141 -4.84 -9.53 -15.87
N GLN A 142 -5.51 -8.54 -16.47
CA GLN A 142 -6.42 -7.67 -15.71
C GLN A 142 -7.64 -8.41 -15.17
N LYS A 143 -8.17 -9.41 -15.88
CA LYS A 143 -9.25 -10.25 -15.37
C LYS A 143 -8.80 -11.07 -14.16
N ILE A 144 -7.59 -11.63 -14.20
CA ILE A 144 -7.02 -12.36 -13.05
C ILE A 144 -6.86 -11.41 -11.86
N ILE A 145 -6.26 -10.22 -12.07
CA ILE A 145 -6.08 -9.21 -11.03
C ILE A 145 -7.42 -8.85 -10.38
N SER A 146 -8.51 -8.72 -11.17
CA SER A 146 -9.83 -8.33 -10.66
C SER A 146 -10.47 -9.32 -9.70
N THR A 147 -10.00 -10.55 -9.67
CA THR A 147 -10.56 -11.63 -8.84
C THR A 147 -9.55 -12.22 -7.87
N PHE A 148 -8.26 -11.94 -8.07
CA PHE A 148 -7.19 -12.57 -7.28
C PHE A 148 -7.36 -12.33 -5.79
N GLY A 149 -7.43 -13.43 -5.04
CA GLY A 149 -7.61 -13.41 -3.58
C GLY A 149 -9.06 -13.29 -3.10
N LYS A 150 -10.04 -13.05 -3.99
CA LYS A 150 -11.44 -12.81 -3.61
C LYS A 150 -12.04 -13.99 -2.83
N ASP A 151 -11.80 -15.22 -3.25
CA ASP A 151 -12.37 -16.42 -2.62
C ASP A 151 -11.79 -16.63 -1.21
N LYS A 152 -10.50 -16.30 -1.03
CA LYS A 152 -9.81 -16.47 0.25
C LYS A 152 -10.06 -15.34 1.25
N TYR A 153 -10.15 -14.10 0.77
CA TYR A 153 -10.15 -12.89 1.61
C TYR A 153 -11.46 -12.07 1.52
N GLY A 154 -12.45 -12.53 0.74
CA GLY A 154 -13.73 -11.85 0.55
C GLY A 154 -13.66 -10.62 -0.38
N SER A 155 -12.45 -10.21 -0.79
CA SER A 155 -12.22 -9.11 -1.73
C SER A 155 -10.93 -9.33 -2.52
N PRO A 156 -10.80 -8.75 -3.73
CA PRO A 156 -9.55 -8.79 -4.46
C PRO A 156 -8.42 -8.11 -3.67
N LEU A 157 -7.20 -8.65 -3.77
CA LEU A 157 -6.02 -8.04 -3.16
C LEU A 157 -5.49 -6.88 -3.99
N PHE A 158 -5.73 -6.89 -5.29
CA PHE A 158 -5.30 -5.86 -6.24
C PHE A 158 -6.46 -5.45 -7.14
N PHE A 159 -6.36 -4.27 -7.74
CA PHE A 159 -7.40 -3.72 -8.61
C PHE A 159 -6.84 -3.47 -10.01
N PRO A 160 -7.56 -3.88 -11.07
CA PRO A 160 -7.15 -3.59 -12.43
C PRO A 160 -7.10 -2.09 -12.70
N ASN A 161 -6.03 -1.63 -13.36
CA ASN A 161 -5.83 -0.21 -13.65
C ASN A 161 -5.15 0.06 -15.00
N SER A 162 -5.09 -0.93 -15.92
CA SER A 162 -4.55 -0.67 -17.25
C SER A 162 -5.49 0.22 -18.08
N LYS A 163 -4.91 0.96 -19.03
CA LYS A 163 -5.69 1.80 -19.95
C LYS A 163 -6.72 0.96 -20.72
N GLU A 164 -6.33 -0.24 -21.16
CA GLU A 164 -7.19 -1.16 -21.90
C GLU A 164 -8.35 -1.66 -21.05
N TRP A 165 -8.13 -1.92 -19.77
CA TRP A 165 -9.17 -2.28 -18.82
C TRP A 165 -10.15 -1.13 -18.60
N LYS A 166 -9.64 0.08 -18.31
CA LYS A 166 -10.46 1.28 -18.13
C LYS A 166 -11.33 1.55 -19.35
N LYS A 167 -10.74 1.53 -20.55
CA LYS A 167 -11.47 1.71 -21.82
C LYS A 167 -12.60 0.67 -21.96
N LYS A 168 -12.32 -0.61 -21.69
CA LYS A 168 -13.32 -1.67 -21.75
C LYS A 168 -14.47 -1.48 -20.77
N LYS A 169 -14.17 -0.91 -19.58
CA LYS A 169 -15.17 -0.71 -18.50
C LYS A 169 -15.83 0.66 -18.52
N GLY A 170 -15.47 1.54 -19.45
CA GLY A 170 -15.99 2.91 -19.50
C GLY A 170 -15.55 3.77 -18.30
N ILE A 171 -14.45 3.42 -17.65
CA ILE A 171 -13.88 4.17 -16.52
C ILE A 171 -13.04 5.31 -17.07
N LYS A 172 -13.38 6.54 -16.68
CA LYS A 172 -12.55 7.73 -16.98
C LYS A 172 -11.34 7.79 -16.04
N ASP A 173 -10.23 8.38 -16.50
CA ASP A 173 -9.01 8.61 -15.70
C ASP A 173 -9.25 9.65 -14.60
#